data_db1d08e910a8985d1558c673ad83765b
#
_entry.id   db1d08e910a8985d1558c673ad83765b
#
_cell.length_a   1.000
_cell.length_b   1.000
_cell.length_c   1.000
_cell.angle_alpha   90.00
_cell.angle_beta   90.00
_cell.angle_gamma   90.00
#
_symmetry.space_group_name_H-M   'P 1'
#
loop_
_entity.id
_entity.type
_entity.pdbx_description
1 polymer ?
#
loop_
_entity_poly.entity_id
_entity_poly.type
_entity_poly.pdbx_seq_one_letter_code
_entity_poly.pdbx_strand_id
1 'polypeptide(L)'
;TQKILWYLLTLVFAVLLNFILPRLMPGDPVSTIASKSVEGMTDATAIQKVYEDYAAKFGINKPMYVQFFTWVKNALRGDFGVSFSQYPRTVSDIISSSVLWTICLQLPAIIVGWILGNLLGAIAAYMKGVFDKAILPAFLFISNVPAFGMATVLLFIFSLKLHIAPAAGGYASSMIPHMSLAFMKSVLSHYQLPFWSIVIITIGGQAIGMRSMSIYELNADYVKYSRFLGIKDHTIVKYVFRNAM
;
A
#
# COMPACT_ATOMS: atom_id res chain seq x y z
N THR A 1 -4.47 -13.78 27.54
CA THR A 1 -5.64 -14.52 27.00
C THR A 1 -6.67 -13.60 26.38
N GLN A 2 -7.07 -12.49 27.04
CA GLN A 2 -8.11 -11.57 26.56
C GLN A 2 -7.72 -10.89 25.22
N LYS A 3 -6.45 -10.47 25.06
CA LYS A 3 -5.94 -9.89 23.80
C LYS A 3 -5.99 -10.87 22.62
N ILE A 4 -5.65 -12.14 22.85
CA ILE A 4 -5.71 -13.18 21.82
C ILE A 4 -7.15 -13.39 21.34
N LEU A 5 -8.12 -13.41 22.25
CA LEU A 5 -9.54 -13.51 21.89
C LEU A 5 -9.98 -12.38 20.98
N TRP A 6 -9.60 -11.12 21.30
CA TRP A 6 -9.92 -9.97 20.46
C TRP A 6 -9.29 -10.06 19.07
N TYR A 7 -8.03 -10.51 18.96
CA TYR A 7 -7.39 -10.73 17.66
C TYR A 7 -8.10 -11.82 16.84
N LEU A 8 -8.51 -12.92 17.47
CA LEU A 8 -9.26 -13.98 16.79
C LEU A 8 -10.63 -13.49 16.32
N LEU A 9 -11.36 -12.74 17.15
CA LEU A 9 -12.64 -12.16 16.76
C LEU A 9 -12.49 -11.20 15.58
N THR A 10 -11.48 -10.33 15.61
CA THR A 10 -11.18 -9.41 14.50
C THR A 10 -10.84 -10.17 13.23
N LEU A 11 -10.03 -11.23 13.33
CA LEU A 11 -9.68 -12.07 12.18
C LEU A 11 -10.91 -12.74 11.58
N VAL A 12 -11.75 -13.37 12.41
CA VAL A 12 -13.00 -14.01 11.96
C VAL A 12 -13.91 -13.00 11.29
N PHE A 13 -14.09 -11.83 11.89
CA PHE A 13 -14.91 -10.76 11.32
C PHE A 13 -14.35 -10.27 9.98
N ALA A 14 -13.04 -10.07 9.87
CA ALA A 14 -12.39 -9.68 8.61
C ALA A 14 -12.57 -10.73 7.52
N VAL A 15 -12.43 -12.02 7.85
CA VAL A 15 -12.65 -13.13 6.92
C VAL A 15 -14.10 -13.18 6.44
N LEU A 16 -15.06 -13.01 7.36
CA LEU A 16 -16.49 -12.93 7.01
C LEU A 16 -16.80 -11.75 6.09
N LEU A 17 -16.28 -10.55 6.39
CA LEU A 17 -16.47 -9.37 5.55
C LEU A 17 -15.88 -9.58 4.15
N ASN A 18 -14.67 -10.11 4.06
CA ASN A 18 -14.04 -10.42 2.76
C ASN A 18 -14.86 -11.40 1.91
N PHE A 19 -15.55 -12.34 2.55
CA PHE A 19 -16.40 -13.28 1.85
C PHE A 19 -17.76 -12.67 1.45
N ILE A 20 -18.39 -11.90 2.35
CA ILE A 20 -19.75 -11.39 2.18
C ILE A 20 -19.79 -10.15 1.27
N LEU A 21 -18.87 -9.17 1.46
CA LEU A 21 -18.91 -7.91 0.74
C LEU A 21 -18.96 -8.05 -0.79
N PRO A 22 -18.08 -8.87 -1.43
CA PRO A 22 -18.17 -9.06 -2.88
C PRO A 22 -19.50 -9.66 -3.36
N ARG A 23 -20.17 -10.45 -2.49
CA ARG A 23 -21.46 -11.09 -2.81
C ARG A 23 -22.67 -10.19 -2.63
N LEU A 24 -22.52 -9.10 -1.87
CA LEU A 24 -23.53 -8.06 -1.74
C LEU A 24 -23.47 -7.04 -2.89
N MET A 25 -22.38 -7.02 -3.64
CA MET A 25 -22.27 -6.12 -4.79
C MET A 25 -23.22 -6.56 -5.90
N PRO A 26 -23.94 -5.61 -6.53
CA PRO A 26 -24.81 -5.93 -7.65
C PRO A 26 -23.97 -6.44 -8.83
N GLY A 27 -24.43 -7.54 -9.45
CA GLY A 27 -23.76 -8.19 -10.57
C GLY A 27 -23.38 -9.64 -10.28
N ASP A 28 -23.40 -10.45 -11.30
CA ASP A 28 -22.99 -11.84 -11.24
C ASP A 28 -21.63 -11.99 -11.94
N PRO A 29 -20.55 -12.26 -11.20
CA PRO A 29 -19.22 -12.42 -11.79
C PRO A 29 -19.14 -13.58 -12.78
N VAL A 30 -19.98 -14.60 -12.61
CA VAL A 30 -20.04 -15.75 -13.55
C VAL A 30 -20.69 -15.34 -14.87
N SER A 31 -21.73 -14.50 -14.83
CA SER A 31 -22.33 -13.97 -16.06
C SER A 31 -21.33 -13.17 -16.89
N THR A 32 -20.46 -12.41 -16.24
CA THR A 32 -19.40 -11.64 -16.91
C THR A 32 -18.38 -12.52 -17.62
N ILE A 33 -18.02 -13.66 -17.03
CA ILE A 33 -17.10 -14.63 -17.66
C ILE A 33 -17.82 -15.39 -18.77
N ALA A 34 -19.03 -15.86 -18.50
CA ALA A 34 -19.85 -16.59 -19.45
C ALA A 34 -20.13 -15.77 -20.71
N SER A 35 -20.50 -14.48 -20.55
CA SER A 35 -20.77 -13.59 -21.67
C SER A 35 -19.57 -13.41 -22.61
N LYS A 36 -18.36 -13.30 -22.05
CA LYS A 36 -17.12 -13.25 -22.85
C LYS A 36 -16.84 -14.55 -23.59
N SER A 37 -17.25 -15.69 -23.02
CA SER A 37 -17.02 -17.01 -23.61
C SER A 37 -18.04 -17.36 -24.70
N VAL A 38 -19.19 -16.67 -24.70
CA VAL A 38 -20.26 -16.87 -25.68
C VAL A 38 -20.36 -15.72 -26.69
N GLU A 39 -19.37 -14.84 -26.74
CA GLU A 39 -19.32 -13.75 -27.69
C GLU A 39 -19.39 -14.29 -29.12
N GLY A 40 -20.47 -13.91 -29.84
CA GLY A 40 -20.77 -14.44 -31.18
C GLY A 40 -21.72 -15.67 -31.22
N MET A 41 -22.12 -16.24 -30.07
CA MET A 41 -23.14 -17.28 -30.02
C MET A 41 -24.56 -16.65 -30.04
N THR A 42 -25.46 -17.24 -30.82
CA THR A 42 -26.88 -16.80 -30.94
C THR A 42 -27.86 -17.79 -30.30
N ASP A 43 -27.42 -19.00 -30.00
CA ASP A 43 -28.25 -20.05 -29.41
C ASP A 43 -28.36 -19.85 -27.88
N ALA A 44 -29.57 -19.49 -27.44
CA ALA A 44 -29.88 -19.24 -26.03
C ALA A 44 -29.64 -20.49 -25.14
N THR A 45 -29.85 -21.71 -25.66
CA THR A 45 -29.64 -22.95 -24.91
C THR A 45 -28.15 -23.25 -24.70
N ALA A 46 -27.33 -22.96 -25.69
CA ALA A 46 -25.89 -23.09 -25.60
C ALA A 46 -25.30 -22.07 -24.60
N ILE A 47 -25.79 -20.82 -24.62
CA ILE A 47 -25.42 -19.76 -23.70
C ILE A 47 -25.74 -20.15 -22.26
N GLN A 48 -26.95 -20.64 -22.01
CA GLN A 48 -27.40 -21.09 -20.70
C GLN A 48 -26.53 -22.22 -20.16
N LYS A 49 -26.20 -23.21 -21.00
CA LYS A 49 -25.33 -24.32 -20.62
C LYS A 49 -23.93 -23.86 -20.24
N VAL A 50 -23.34 -22.91 -20.97
CA VAL A 50 -22.03 -22.32 -20.64
C VAL A 50 -22.09 -21.63 -19.27
N TYR A 51 -23.17 -20.89 -18.98
CA TYR A 51 -23.36 -20.27 -17.69
C TYR A 51 -23.42 -21.30 -16.55
N GLU A 52 -24.24 -22.36 -16.73
CA GLU A 52 -24.38 -23.43 -15.74
C GLU A 52 -23.07 -24.18 -15.48
N ASP A 53 -22.28 -24.45 -16.53
CA ASP A 53 -20.94 -25.06 -16.40
C ASP A 53 -19.98 -24.18 -15.58
N TYR A 54 -19.96 -22.87 -15.82
CA TYR A 54 -19.17 -21.94 -15.00
C TYR A 54 -19.72 -21.82 -13.58
N ALA A 55 -21.03 -21.75 -13.39
CA ALA A 55 -21.66 -21.69 -12.10
C ALA A 55 -21.34 -22.93 -11.24
N ALA A 56 -21.36 -24.11 -11.87
CA ALA A 56 -20.96 -25.36 -11.22
C ALA A 56 -19.45 -25.39 -10.89
N LYS A 57 -18.61 -24.93 -11.82
CA LYS A 57 -17.14 -24.86 -11.65
C LYS A 57 -16.74 -23.93 -10.49
N PHE A 58 -17.40 -22.79 -10.34
CA PHE A 58 -17.15 -21.83 -9.26
C PHE A 58 -17.94 -22.17 -7.99
N GLY A 59 -18.83 -23.15 -8.05
CA GLY A 59 -19.62 -23.62 -6.90
C GLY A 59 -20.62 -22.62 -6.38
N ILE A 60 -21.06 -21.65 -7.18
CA ILE A 60 -22.05 -20.63 -6.78
C ILE A 60 -23.45 -21.21 -6.61
N ASN A 61 -23.74 -22.38 -7.17
CA ASN A 61 -25.02 -23.12 -7.01
C ASN A 61 -25.13 -23.75 -5.62
N LYS A 62 -24.04 -23.78 -4.80
CA LYS A 62 -24.07 -24.38 -3.47
C LYS A 62 -24.59 -23.38 -2.43
N PRO A 63 -25.18 -23.88 -1.32
CA PRO A 63 -25.56 -22.99 -0.21
C PRO A 63 -24.39 -22.11 0.26
N MET A 64 -24.66 -20.90 0.66
CA MET A 64 -23.64 -19.89 1.00
C MET A 64 -22.67 -20.34 2.09
N TYR A 65 -23.13 -21.10 3.08
CA TYR A 65 -22.25 -21.65 4.13
C TYR A 65 -21.26 -22.69 3.58
N VAL A 66 -21.66 -23.51 2.60
CA VAL A 66 -20.78 -24.48 1.92
C VAL A 66 -19.72 -23.74 1.11
N GLN A 67 -20.12 -22.68 0.40
CA GLN A 67 -19.18 -21.82 -0.33
C GLN A 67 -18.16 -21.20 0.62
N PHE A 68 -18.60 -20.69 1.77
CA PHE A 68 -17.74 -20.06 2.78
C PHE A 68 -16.67 -21.03 3.31
N PHE A 69 -17.09 -22.20 3.81
CA PHE A 69 -16.15 -23.17 4.35
C PHE A 69 -15.19 -23.72 3.28
N THR A 70 -15.67 -23.92 2.07
CA THR A 70 -14.82 -24.33 0.94
C THR A 70 -13.80 -23.26 0.61
N TRP A 71 -14.22 -22.00 0.55
CA TRP A 71 -13.34 -20.85 0.28
C TRP A 71 -12.28 -20.69 1.39
N VAL A 72 -12.66 -20.75 2.67
CA VAL A 72 -11.71 -20.70 3.80
C VAL A 72 -10.72 -21.85 3.74
N LYS A 73 -11.20 -23.07 3.50
CA LYS A 73 -10.34 -24.25 3.38
C LYS A 73 -9.32 -24.12 2.26
N ASN A 74 -9.73 -23.63 1.10
CA ASN A 74 -8.84 -23.41 -0.05
C ASN A 74 -7.85 -22.29 0.24
N ALA A 75 -8.30 -21.16 0.79
CA ALA A 75 -7.45 -20.04 1.17
C ALA A 75 -6.35 -20.46 2.17
N LEU A 76 -6.67 -21.29 3.16
CA LEU A 76 -5.69 -21.84 4.10
C LEU A 76 -4.65 -22.77 3.44
N ARG A 77 -4.93 -23.27 2.24
CA ARG A 77 -4.00 -24.07 1.44
C ARG A 77 -3.22 -23.23 0.41
N GLY A 78 -3.45 -21.91 0.38
CA GLY A 78 -2.85 -21.02 -0.61
C GLY A 78 -3.55 -21.02 -1.97
N ASP A 79 -4.69 -21.70 -2.09
CA ASP A 79 -5.54 -21.68 -3.27
C ASP A 79 -6.59 -20.56 -3.11
N PHE A 80 -6.34 -19.42 -3.75
CA PHE A 80 -7.25 -18.28 -3.76
C PHE A 80 -8.24 -18.29 -4.93
N GLY A 81 -8.22 -19.36 -5.73
CA GLY A 81 -9.08 -19.52 -6.90
C GLY A 81 -8.63 -18.72 -8.12
N VAL A 82 -9.56 -18.56 -9.07
CA VAL A 82 -9.33 -17.80 -10.29
C VAL A 82 -9.87 -16.39 -10.18
N SER A 83 -9.23 -15.45 -10.87
CA SER A 83 -9.65 -14.06 -10.93
C SER A 83 -10.86 -13.89 -11.86
N PHE A 84 -11.95 -13.30 -11.37
CA PHE A 84 -13.09 -12.98 -12.24
C PHE A 84 -12.77 -11.86 -13.24
N SER A 85 -11.94 -10.91 -12.87
CA SER A 85 -11.57 -9.77 -13.74
C SER A 85 -10.53 -10.14 -14.79
N GLN A 86 -9.64 -11.10 -14.50
CA GLN A 86 -8.54 -11.52 -15.36
C GLN A 86 -8.60 -13.01 -15.69
N TYR A 87 -9.81 -13.58 -15.76
CA TYR A 87 -9.98 -14.98 -16.14
C TYR A 87 -9.25 -15.30 -17.45
N PRO A 88 -8.54 -16.44 -17.58
CA PRO A 88 -8.46 -17.59 -16.65
C PRO A 88 -7.32 -17.56 -15.63
N ARG A 89 -6.65 -16.42 -15.41
CA ARG A 89 -5.53 -16.33 -14.48
C ARG A 89 -5.96 -16.63 -13.04
N THR A 90 -5.12 -17.34 -12.29
CA THR A 90 -5.35 -17.55 -10.86
C THR A 90 -5.02 -16.29 -10.06
N VAL A 91 -5.65 -16.13 -8.91
CA VAL A 91 -5.32 -15.01 -7.97
C VAL A 91 -3.87 -15.14 -7.51
N SER A 92 -3.38 -16.37 -7.28
CA SER A 92 -2.00 -16.64 -6.90
C SER A 92 -1.00 -16.17 -7.96
N ASP A 93 -1.29 -16.37 -9.26
CA ASP A 93 -0.43 -15.89 -10.35
C ASP A 93 -0.39 -14.36 -10.41
N ILE A 94 -1.52 -13.70 -10.16
CA ILE A 94 -1.60 -12.24 -10.13
C ILE A 94 -0.78 -11.69 -8.95
N ILE A 95 -0.93 -12.29 -7.77
CA ILE A 95 -0.17 -11.89 -6.58
C ILE A 95 1.33 -12.11 -6.81
N SER A 96 1.74 -13.29 -7.25
CA SER A 96 3.16 -13.63 -7.46
C SER A 96 3.84 -12.72 -8.50
N SER A 97 3.12 -12.36 -9.56
CA SER A 97 3.64 -11.44 -10.58
C SER A 97 3.72 -9.98 -10.10
N SER A 98 2.94 -9.59 -9.08
CA SER A 98 2.84 -8.20 -8.62
C SER A 98 3.59 -7.94 -7.31
N VAL A 99 3.76 -8.95 -6.46
CA VAL A 99 4.32 -8.78 -5.10
C VAL A 99 5.74 -8.24 -5.13
N LEU A 100 6.57 -8.70 -6.06
CA LEU A 100 7.97 -8.26 -6.19
C LEU A 100 8.02 -6.76 -6.54
N TRP A 101 7.20 -6.31 -7.51
CA TRP A 101 7.10 -4.90 -7.87
C TRP A 101 6.65 -4.04 -6.69
N THR A 102 5.67 -4.53 -5.93
CA THR A 102 5.15 -3.84 -4.74
C THR A 102 6.23 -3.72 -3.66
N ILE A 103 6.96 -4.80 -3.35
CA ILE A 103 8.05 -4.78 -2.36
C ILE A 103 9.17 -3.86 -2.82
N CYS A 104 9.62 -3.99 -4.07
CA CYS A 104 10.69 -3.15 -4.61
C CYS A 104 10.34 -1.66 -4.65
N LEU A 105 9.05 -1.32 -4.75
CA LEU A 105 8.59 0.07 -4.71
C LEU A 105 8.39 0.56 -3.28
N GLN A 106 7.59 -0.15 -2.48
CA GLN A 106 7.14 0.34 -1.18
C GLN A 106 8.24 0.29 -0.13
N LEU A 107 9.00 -0.81 -0.05
CA LEU A 107 9.99 -0.98 1.01
C LEU A 107 11.07 0.11 0.99
N PRO A 108 11.75 0.41 -0.14
CA PRO A 108 12.70 1.51 -0.19
C PRO A 108 12.05 2.88 0.06
N ALA A 109 10.84 3.11 -0.46
CA ALA A 109 10.14 4.37 -0.26
C ALA A 109 9.79 4.62 1.21
N ILE A 110 9.30 3.58 1.91
CA ILE A 110 8.99 3.65 3.34
C ILE A 110 10.28 3.88 4.15
N ILE A 111 11.37 3.16 3.85
CA ILE A 111 12.65 3.33 4.55
C ILE A 111 13.18 4.76 4.38
N VAL A 112 13.20 5.28 3.15
CA VAL A 112 13.67 6.65 2.87
C VAL A 112 12.76 7.67 3.57
N GLY A 113 11.44 7.52 3.45
CA GLY A 113 10.47 8.37 4.11
C GLY A 113 10.57 8.34 5.63
N TRP A 114 10.80 7.15 6.21
CA TRP A 114 11.03 6.97 7.65
C TRP A 114 12.29 7.68 8.13
N ILE A 115 13.42 7.50 7.43
CA ILE A 115 14.69 8.15 7.79
C ILE A 115 14.54 9.67 7.71
N LEU A 116 14.06 10.19 6.57
CA LEU A 116 13.93 11.63 6.35
C LEU A 116 12.90 12.25 7.31
N GLY A 117 11.77 11.59 7.53
CA GLY A 117 10.73 12.06 8.44
C GLY A 117 11.23 12.15 9.88
N ASN A 118 11.89 11.12 10.39
CA ASN A 118 12.46 11.14 11.74
C ASN A 118 13.54 12.22 11.90
N LEU A 119 14.42 12.39 10.91
CA LEU A 119 15.42 13.46 10.95
C LEU A 119 14.77 14.83 10.98
N LEU A 120 13.82 15.11 10.10
CA LEU A 120 13.13 16.39 10.03
C LEU A 120 12.29 16.65 11.29
N GLY A 121 11.63 15.65 11.84
CA GLY A 121 10.88 15.75 13.08
C GLY A 121 11.76 16.09 14.29
N ALA A 122 12.92 15.43 14.41
CA ALA A 122 13.88 15.74 15.46
C ALA A 122 14.45 17.16 15.34
N ILE A 123 14.80 17.58 14.12
CA ILE A 123 15.26 18.95 13.84
C ILE A 123 14.19 19.97 14.22
N ALA A 124 12.93 19.74 13.83
CA ALA A 124 11.81 20.61 14.17
C ALA A 124 11.60 20.75 15.68
N ALA A 125 11.78 19.67 16.44
CA ALA A 125 11.68 19.71 17.90
C ALA A 125 12.81 20.52 18.55
N TYR A 126 14.02 20.43 18.01
CA TYR A 126 15.20 21.09 18.56
C TYR A 126 15.27 22.58 18.19
N MET A 127 14.98 22.93 16.93
CA MET A 127 15.12 24.30 16.45
C MET A 127 14.06 25.26 16.94
N LYS A 128 12.90 24.80 17.38
CA LYS A 128 11.77 25.62 17.90
C LYS A 128 11.48 26.91 17.08
N GLY A 129 10.35 27.54 17.33
CA GLY A 129 10.06 28.88 16.76
C GLY A 129 9.50 28.85 15.33
N VAL A 130 10.04 29.67 14.42
CA VAL A 130 9.47 29.90 13.07
C VAL A 130 9.53 28.63 12.21
N PHE A 131 10.61 27.89 12.29
CA PHE A 131 10.79 26.62 11.57
C PHE A 131 9.70 25.61 11.95
N ASP A 132 9.44 25.44 13.25
CA ASP A 132 8.40 24.57 13.76
C ASP A 132 6.99 25.07 13.38
N LYS A 133 6.76 26.38 13.47
CA LYS A 133 5.46 27.00 13.12
C LYS A 133 5.13 26.88 11.63
N ALA A 134 6.11 26.87 10.74
CA ALA A 134 5.90 26.78 9.30
C ALA A 134 5.82 25.31 8.83
N ILE A 135 6.72 24.46 9.32
CA ILE A 135 6.88 23.10 8.82
C ILE A 135 5.84 22.13 9.42
N LEU A 136 5.48 22.30 10.70
CA LEU A 136 4.50 21.43 11.34
C LEU A 136 3.13 21.43 10.64
N PRO A 137 2.51 22.57 10.28
CA PRO A 137 1.28 22.56 9.49
C PRO A 137 1.44 21.90 8.13
N ALA A 138 2.59 22.07 7.46
CA ALA A 138 2.87 21.41 6.19
C ALA A 138 2.93 19.88 6.36
N PHE A 139 3.59 19.37 7.39
CA PHE A 139 3.62 17.94 7.70
C PHE A 139 2.24 17.40 8.05
N LEU A 140 1.44 18.12 8.83
CA LEU A 140 0.06 17.76 9.15
C LEU A 140 -0.79 17.71 7.88
N PHE A 141 -0.65 18.68 6.99
CA PHE A 141 -1.37 18.67 5.70
C PHE A 141 -0.96 17.44 4.86
N ILE A 142 0.33 17.24 4.66
CA ILE A 142 0.86 16.15 3.84
C ILE A 142 0.46 14.78 4.41
N SER A 143 0.51 14.58 5.73
CA SER A 143 0.19 13.31 6.37
C SER A 143 -1.28 12.89 6.23
N ASN A 144 -2.17 13.84 5.95
CA ASN A 144 -3.59 13.56 5.72
C ASN A 144 -3.94 13.35 4.24
N VAL A 145 -3.00 13.55 3.32
CA VAL A 145 -3.23 13.27 1.89
C VAL A 145 -3.06 11.76 1.64
N PRO A 146 -4.04 11.08 1.04
CA PRO A 146 -3.87 9.68 0.65
C PRO A 146 -2.73 9.51 -0.38
N ALA A 147 -1.99 8.39 -0.30
CA ALA A 147 -0.85 8.14 -1.20
C ALA A 147 -1.22 8.22 -2.69
N PHE A 148 -2.39 7.69 -3.08
CA PHE A 148 -2.86 7.80 -4.46
C PHE A 148 -3.17 9.25 -4.86
N GLY A 149 -3.68 10.07 -3.94
CA GLY A 149 -3.92 11.50 -4.17
C GLY A 149 -2.62 12.25 -4.44
N MET A 150 -1.58 12.02 -3.63
CA MET A 150 -0.26 12.58 -3.86
C MET A 150 0.32 12.09 -5.20
N ALA A 151 0.20 10.80 -5.52
CA ALA A 151 0.63 10.24 -6.80
C ALA A 151 -0.06 10.93 -7.98
N THR A 152 -1.36 11.19 -7.87
CA THR A 152 -2.15 11.89 -8.90
C THR A 152 -1.67 13.33 -9.09
N VAL A 153 -1.37 14.05 -8.00
CA VAL A 153 -0.82 15.42 -8.07
C VAL A 153 0.56 15.42 -8.74
N LEU A 154 1.45 14.52 -8.34
CA LEU A 154 2.78 14.40 -8.95
C LEU A 154 2.68 14.02 -10.45
N LEU A 155 1.79 13.09 -10.80
CA LEU A 155 1.53 12.73 -12.19
C LEU A 155 1.04 13.91 -13.01
N PHE A 156 0.08 14.68 -12.49
CA PHE A 156 -0.43 15.87 -13.16
C PHE A 156 0.69 16.89 -13.42
N ILE A 157 1.52 17.17 -12.42
CA ILE A 157 2.59 18.18 -12.55
C ILE A 157 3.71 17.66 -13.45
N PHE A 158 4.31 16.51 -13.12
CA PHE A 158 5.56 16.06 -13.73
C PHE A 158 5.36 15.30 -15.04
N SER A 159 4.24 14.64 -15.21
CA SER A 159 3.96 13.90 -16.43
C SER A 159 3.11 14.72 -17.42
N LEU A 160 1.94 15.23 -16.98
CA LEU A 160 0.99 15.86 -17.91
C LEU A 160 1.35 17.33 -18.22
N LYS A 161 1.85 18.11 -17.25
CA LYS A 161 2.22 19.51 -17.50
C LYS A 161 3.68 19.68 -17.94
N LEU A 162 4.61 19.07 -17.25
CA LEU A 162 6.04 19.26 -17.49
C LEU A 162 6.62 18.26 -18.50
N HIS A 163 5.95 17.16 -18.78
CA HIS A 163 6.37 16.08 -19.70
C HIS A 163 7.77 15.51 -19.39
N ILE A 164 8.18 15.48 -18.11
CA ILE A 164 9.50 15.01 -17.68
C ILE A 164 9.46 13.62 -17.03
N ALA A 165 8.26 13.07 -16.80
CA ALA A 165 8.08 11.73 -16.24
C ALA A 165 7.03 10.94 -17.03
N PRO A 166 7.15 9.61 -17.08
CA PRO A 166 6.13 8.75 -17.71
C PRO A 166 4.79 8.80 -16.99
N ALA A 167 3.68 8.70 -17.73
CA ALA A 167 2.33 8.74 -17.18
C ALA A 167 1.85 7.42 -16.59
N ALA A 168 2.33 6.27 -17.09
CA ALA A 168 1.84 4.96 -16.70
C ALA A 168 2.86 3.86 -16.99
N GLY A 169 2.62 2.67 -16.38
CA GLY A 169 3.44 1.48 -16.58
C GLY A 169 4.61 1.38 -15.60
N GLY A 170 5.24 0.20 -15.54
CA GLY A 170 6.46 -0.04 -14.78
C GLY A 170 7.75 0.18 -15.60
N TYR A 171 7.61 0.24 -16.92
CA TYR A 171 8.64 0.51 -17.94
C TYR A 171 7.97 0.85 -19.27
N ALA A 172 8.73 1.32 -20.26
CA ALA A 172 8.20 1.68 -21.58
C ALA A 172 7.61 0.46 -22.28
N SER A 173 6.39 0.59 -22.80
CA SER A 173 5.63 -0.49 -23.45
C SER A 173 6.30 -1.09 -24.68
N SER A 174 7.24 -0.35 -25.30
CA SER A 174 8.05 -0.80 -26.43
C SER A 174 9.22 -1.70 -26.03
N MET A 175 9.49 -1.90 -24.72
CA MET A 175 10.62 -2.69 -24.23
C MET A 175 10.19 -4.07 -23.76
N ILE A 176 10.98 -5.08 -24.11
CA ILE A 176 10.85 -6.43 -23.54
C ILE A 176 11.68 -6.49 -22.26
N PRO A 177 11.15 -7.04 -21.15
CA PRO A 177 11.90 -7.17 -19.91
C PRO A 177 13.18 -8.00 -20.08
N HIS A 178 14.33 -7.37 -19.93
CA HIS A 178 15.64 -8.03 -19.91
C HIS A 178 16.65 -7.15 -19.17
N MET A 179 17.69 -7.75 -18.62
CA MET A 179 18.71 -7.04 -17.83
C MET A 179 19.63 -6.23 -18.73
N SER A 180 19.17 -5.06 -19.18
CA SER A 180 19.96 -4.08 -19.91
C SER A 180 19.94 -2.72 -19.26
N LEU A 181 20.96 -1.90 -19.49
CA LEU A 181 21.02 -0.54 -18.96
C LEU A 181 19.85 0.33 -19.44
N ALA A 182 19.41 0.14 -20.67
CA ALA A 182 18.27 0.85 -21.24
C ALA A 182 16.96 0.48 -20.52
N PHE A 183 16.73 -0.82 -20.25
CA PHE A 183 15.58 -1.29 -19.49
C PHE A 183 15.59 -0.77 -18.06
N MET A 184 16.73 -0.84 -17.36
CA MET A 184 16.84 -0.31 -15.99
C MET A 184 16.59 1.19 -15.90
N LYS A 185 17.09 1.98 -16.87
CA LYS A 185 16.77 3.42 -16.95
C LYS A 185 15.27 3.66 -17.16
N SER A 186 14.62 2.85 -17.99
CA SER A 186 13.18 2.94 -18.20
C SER A 186 12.41 2.61 -16.92
N VAL A 187 12.75 1.52 -16.24
CA VAL A 187 12.14 1.17 -14.95
C VAL A 187 12.34 2.30 -13.94
N LEU A 188 13.54 2.84 -13.82
CA LEU A 188 13.83 3.92 -12.86
C LEU A 188 13.04 5.19 -13.16
N SER A 189 12.84 5.54 -14.44
CA SER A 189 12.04 6.71 -14.81
C SER A 189 10.55 6.55 -14.44
N HIS A 190 9.98 5.35 -14.61
CA HIS A 190 8.59 5.05 -14.24
C HIS A 190 8.42 4.89 -12.73
N TYR A 191 9.47 4.50 -12.02
CA TYR A 191 9.51 4.29 -10.59
C TYR A 191 9.41 5.61 -9.78
N GLN A 192 9.90 6.73 -10.34
CA GLN A 192 10.08 7.98 -9.58
C GLN A 192 8.79 8.55 -8.99
N LEU A 193 7.72 8.70 -9.78
CA LEU A 193 6.50 9.34 -9.28
C LEU A 193 5.82 8.54 -8.16
N PRO A 194 5.58 7.22 -8.31
CA PRO A 194 5.01 6.43 -7.22
C PRO A 194 5.94 6.33 -6.00
N PHE A 195 7.25 6.27 -6.20
CA PHE A 195 8.23 6.27 -5.12
C PHE A 195 8.14 7.55 -4.29
N TRP A 196 8.25 8.71 -4.91
CA TRP A 196 8.21 9.98 -4.21
C TRP A 196 6.84 10.28 -3.59
N SER A 197 5.73 9.80 -4.16
CA SER A 197 4.42 9.94 -3.54
C SER A 197 4.35 9.25 -2.17
N ILE A 198 4.92 8.06 -2.05
CA ILE A 198 4.99 7.31 -0.78
C ILE A 198 5.97 7.99 0.19
N VAL A 199 7.16 8.37 -0.30
CA VAL A 199 8.19 9.05 0.53
C VAL A 199 7.64 10.32 1.17
N ILE A 200 7.03 11.20 0.39
CA ILE A 200 6.51 12.50 0.86
C ILE A 200 5.49 12.31 1.98
N ILE A 201 4.55 11.39 1.80
CA ILE A 201 3.51 11.13 2.81
C ILE A 201 4.11 10.49 4.06
N THR A 202 5.02 9.54 3.89
CA THR A 202 5.72 8.90 5.01
C THR A 202 6.51 9.91 5.83
N ILE A 203 7.18 10.86 5.17
CA ILE A 203 7.88 11.97 5.85
C ILE A 203 6.92 12.74 6.75
N GLY A 204 5.73 13.13 6.25
CA GLY A 204 4.77 13.91 7.02
C GLY A 204 4.38 13.23 8.33
N GLY A 205 3.93 11.97 8.26
CA GLY A 205 3.52 11.20 9.44
C GLY A 205 4.67 10.94 10.42
N GLN A 206 5.83 10.52 9.92
CA GLN A 206 6.99 10.23 10.75
C GLN A 206 7.57 11.49 11.43
N ALA A 207 7.61 12.60 10.73
CA ALA A 207 8.11 13.85 11.28
C ALA A 207 7.26 14.36 12.47
N ILE A 208 5.93 14.24 12.38
CA ILE A 208 5.02 14.61 13.48
C ILE A 208 5.26 13.72 14.71
N GLY A 209 5.30 12.40 14.49
CA GLY A 209 5.56 11.42 15.56
C GLY A 209 6.90 11.67 16.24
N MET A 210 7.98 11.75 15.46
CA MET A 210 9.33 11.98 15.97
C MET A 210 9.48 13.33 16.67
N ARG A 211 8.86 14.39 16.14
CA ARG A 211 8.84 15.69 16.83
C ARG A 211 8.20 15.61 18.19
N SER A 212 7.06 14.95 18.32
CA SER A 212 6.35 14.79 19.57
C SER A 212 7.18 14.02 20.61
N MET A 213 7.77 12.91 20.21
CA MET A 213 8.65 12.11 21.05
C MET A 213 9.93 12.86 21.43
N SER A 214 10.53 13.60 20.49
CA SER A 214 11.73 14.40 20.77
C SER A 214 11.45 15.52 21.77
N ILE A 215 10.28 16.19 21.70
CA ILE A 215 9.89 17.20 22.70
C ILE A 215 9.73 16.57 24.09
N TYR A 216 9.12 15.38 24.16
CA TYR A 216 8.98 14.63 25.42
C TYR A 216 10.36 14.32 26.00
N GLU A 217 11.26 13.77 25.22
CA GLU A 217 12.63 13.44 25.63
C GLU A 217 13.47 14.66 26.02
N LEU A 218 13.33 15.79 25.30
CA LEU A 218 14.02 17.04 25.62
C LEU A 218 13.66 17.60 26.99
N ASN A 219 12.48 17.26 27.52
CA ASN A 219 12.03 17.66 28.86
C ASN A 219 12.39 16.65 29.95
N ALA A 220 12.97 15.50 29.61
CA ALA A 220 13.35 14.47 30.56
C ALA A 220 14.50 14.92 31.47
N ASP A 221 14.55 14.38 32.70
CA ASP A 221 15.52 14.77 33.68
C ASP A 221 16.97 14.47 33.28
N TYR A 222 17.21 13.39 32.55
CA TYR A 222 18.57 13.08 32.08
C TYR A 222 19.12 14.17 31.15
N VAL A 223 18.27 14.88 30.39
CA VAL A 223 18.69 16.01 29.55
C VAL A 223 19.11 17.21 30.43
N LYS A 224 18.35 17.48 31.48
CA LYS A 224 18.68 18.53 32.45
C LYS A 224 20.02 18.24 33.14
N TYR A 225 20.21 17.01 33.65
CA TYR A 225 21.49 16.59 34.25
C TYR A 225 22.65 16.64 33.29
N SER A 226 22.44 16.20 32.02
CA SER A 226 23.47 16.26 31.00
C SER A 226 23.94 17.71 30.76
N ARG A 227 23.03 18.67 30.75
CA ARG A 227 23.38 20.10 30.61
C ARG A 227 24.13 20.61 31.82
N PHE A 228 23.72 20.24 33.06
CA PHE A 228 24.44 20.60 34.28
C PHE A 228 25.88 20.03 34.31
N LEU A 229 26.09 18.87 33.72
CA LEU A 229 27.41 18.24 33.54
C LEU A 229 28.24 18.86 32.41
N GLY A 230 27.73 19.87 31.73
CA GLY A 230 28.45 20.54 30.64
C GLY A 230 28.55 19.69 29.33
N ILE A 231 27.72 18.67 29.17
CA ILE A 231 27.68 17.86 27.96
C ILE A 231 27.22 18.73 26.80
N LYS A 232 27.96 18.66 25.67
CA LYS A 232 27.69 19.47 24.47
C LYS A 232 26.33 19.17 23.89
N ASP A 233 25.62 20.19 23.41
CA ASP A 233 24.24 20.07 22.88
C ASP A 233 24.12 19.03 21.76
N HIS A 234 25.10 18.91 20.84
CA HIS A 234 25.05 17.90 19.79
C HIS A 234 25.02 16.46 20.32
N THR A 235 25.66 16.21 21.48
CA THR A 235 25.65 14.91 22.15
C THR A 235 24.30 14.68 22.79
N ILE A 236 23.72 15.69 23.42
CA ILE A 236 22.38 15.65 24.01
C ILE A 236 21.34 15.36 22.91
N VAL A 237 21.43 16.05 21.77
CA VAL A 237 20.54 15.80 20.62
C VAL A 237 20.62 14.35 20.13
N LYS A 238 21.84 13.79 20.09
CA LYS A 238 22.01 12.36 19.72
C LYS A 238 21.35 11.41 20.72
N TYR A 239 21.43 11.70 22.02
CA TYR A 239 20.75 10.91 23.04
C TYR A 239 19.23 11.01 22.91
N VAL A 240 18.70 12.23 22.77
CA VAL A 240 17.29 12.49 22.56
C VAL A 240 16.79 11.76 21.32
N PHE A 241 17.50 11.87 20.19
CA PHE A 241 17.13 11.19 18.94
C PHE A 241 17.07 9.68 19.13
N ARG A 242 18.08 9.09 19.78
CA ARG A 242 18.15 7.64 20.00
C ARG A 242 17.04 7.13 20.93
N ASN A 243 16.66 7.91 21.95
CA ASN A 243 15.63 7.52 22.92
C ASN A 243 14.22 7.78 22.39
N ALA A 244 14.04 8.72 21.45
CA ALA A 244 12.76 9.06 20.83
C ALA A 244 12.38 8.09 19.69
N MET A 245 13.32 7.33 19.12
CA MET A 245 13.08 6.27 18.13
C MET A 245 12.61 4.97 18.80
#